data_04a1b106fdbda1f3f2b17f718bf19f42
#
_entry.id   04a1b106fdbda1f3f2b17f718bf19f42
#
_cell.length_a   1.000
_cell.length_b   1.000
_cell.length_c   1.000
_cell.angle_alpha   90.00
_cell.angle_beta   90.00
_cell.angle_gamma   90.00
#
_symmetry.space_group_name_H-M   'P 1'
#
loop_
_entity.id
_entity.type
_entity.pdbx_description
1 polymer ?
#
loop_
_entity_poly.entity_id
_entity_poly.type
_entity_poly.pdbx_seq_one_letter_code
_entity_poly.pdbx_strand_id
1 'polypeptide(L)'
;GIHLWEIADGYLTLVAGTNEYIGYRSAADGTSTLLNNAGAALYGTDDIFEASYRSSAGTASQSDSPLTKISRSTYSALSNKLAQGQPSQYWVQRFIDRVTITLYTTPSASEAGDRIQFYYMSRIDDAGSYTNSADVPYFYIPCMCAGLAYYLSLKYSPERTQNLKMLYEDELLRAEAADGSSNSTFI
;
A
#
# COMPACT_ATOMS: atom_id res chain seq x y z
N GLY A 1 5.81 -16.84 4.18
CA GLY A 1 4.42 -16.54 3.77
C GLY A 1 4.40 -15.92 2.40
N ILE A 2 3.32 -16.08 1.67
CA ILE A 2 3.15 -15.51 0.33
C ILE A 2 2.94 -14.01 0.46
N HIS A 3 3.74 -13.21 -0.23
CA HIS A 3 3.60 -11.75 -0.28
C HIS A 3 2.74 -11.35 -1.49
N LEU A 4 1.43 -11.31 -1.29
CA LEU A 4 0.46 -10.82 -2.28
C LEU A 4 0.20 -9.31 -2.08
N TRP A 5 1.26 -8.52 -1.97
CA TRP A 5 1.22 -7.09 -1.80
C TRP A 5 2.48 -6.46 -2.40
N GLU A 6 2.35 -5.23 -2.84
CA GLU A 6 3.43 -4.42 -3.39
C GLU A 6 3.73 -3.24 -2.48
N ILE A 7 5.01 -2.89 -2.35
CA ILE A 7 5.42 -1.63 -1.74
C ILE A 7 5.65 -0.64 -2.87
N ALA A 8 4.86 0.42 -2.87
CA ALA A 8 4.98 1.51 -3.82
C ALA A 8 5.15 2.83 -3.07
N ASP A 9 5.51 3.87 -3.78
CA ASP A 9 5.62 5.20 -3.23
C ASP A 9 4.54 6.13 -3.77
N GLY A 10 4.11 7.06 -2.92
CA GLY A 10 3.07 8.03 -3.19
C GLY A 10 3.27 9.29 -2.38
N TYR A 11 2.42 10.26 -2.61
CA TYR A 11 2.47 11.50 -1.84
C TYR A 11 1.08 12.05 -1.53
N LEU A 12 1.02 12.95 -0.58
CA LEU A 12 -0.12 13.84 -0.37
C LEU A 12 0.35 15.30 -0.39
N THR A 13 -0.51 16.19 -0.85
CA THR A 13 -0.22 17.63 -0.84
C THR A 13 -0.81 18.25 0.42
N LEU A 14 -0.01 19.02 1.13
CA LEU A 14 -0.43 19.65 2.36
C LEU A 14 -1.38 20.81 2.12
N VAL A 15 -2.44 20.84 2.91
CA VAL A 15 -3.45 21.91 2.92
C VAL A 15 -3.43 22.57 4.31
N ALA A 16 -3.32 23.89 4.34
CA ALA A 16 -3.32 24.65 5.60
C ALA A 16 -4.56 24.33 6.47
N GLY A 17 -4.31 24.06 7.75
CA GLY A 17 -5.37 23.73 8.70
C GLY A 17 -5.95 22.32 8.60
N THR A 18 -5.47 21.49 7.65
CA THR A 18 -5.92 20.11 7.47
C THR A 18 -4.87 19.16 8.02
N ASN A 19 -5.23 18.36 9.01
CA ASN A 19 -4.33 17.37 9.60
C ASN A 19 -4.69 15.92 9.23
N GLU A 20 -5.81 15.68 8.57
CA GLU A 20 -6.31 14.35 8.22
C GLU A 20 -6.43 14.19 6.70
N TYR A 21 -5.84 13.12 6.18
CA TYR A 21 -5.82 12.79 4.75
C TYR A 21 -6.30 11.36 4.58
N ILE A 22 -7.10 11.12 3.55
CA ILE A 22 -7.84 9.86 3.38
C ILE A 22 -7.42 9.20 2.07
N GLY A 23 -7.05 7.91 2.15
CA GLY A 23 -6.88 7.01 1.02
C GLY A 23 -8.01 5.99 1.00
N TYR A 24 -8.92 6.09 0.03
CA TYR A 24 -9.99 5.12 -0.13
C TYR A 24 -9.52 3.84 -0.80
N ARG A 25 -10.20 2.71 -0.54
CA ARG A 25 -9.89 1.43 -1.19
C ARG A 25 -10.33 1.38 -2.63
N SER A 26 -11.43 2.05 -2.96
CA SER A 26 -11.93 2.15 -4.32
C SER A 26 -12.49 3.53 -4.61
N ALA A 27 -12.58 3.89 -5.89
CA ALA A 27 -13.20 5.14 -6.32
C ALA A 27 -14.71 5.21 -6.01
N ALA A 28 -15.35 4.06 -5.76
CA ALA A 28 -16.76 4.00 -5.35
C ALA A 28 -16.97 4.45 -3.89
N ASP A 29 -15.95 4.31 -3.04
CA ASP A 29 -16.02 4.67 -1.62
C ASP A 29 -15.81 6.17 -1.39
N GLY A 30 -15.13 6.85 -2.32
CA GLY A 30 -14.85 8.29 -2.23
C GLY A 30 -13.63 8.72 -3.04
N THR A 31 -13.32 10.01 -2.97
CA THR A 31 -12.12 10.56 -3.64
C THR A 31 -10.93 10.58 -2.67
N SER A 32 -9.89 9.81 -3.00
CA SER A 32 -8.66 9.76 -2.22
C SER A 32 -7.91 11.08 -2.28
N THR A 33 -7.39 11.54 -1.13
CA THR A 33 -6.45 12.66 -1.03
C THR A 33 -4.99 12.23 -1.14
N LEU A 34 -4.73 10.92 -1.11
CA LEU A 34 -3.44 10.33 -1.40
C LEU A 34 -3.27 10.21 -2.91
N LEU A 35 -2.08 10.50 -3.40
CA LEU A 35 -1.76 10.54 -4.82
C LEU A 35 -0.59 9.59 -5.11
N ASN A 36 -0.63 8.93 -6.26
CA ASN A 36 0.55 8.24 -6.79
C ASN A 36 1.54 9.26 -7.39
N ASN A 37 2.73 8.81 -7.76
CA ASN A 37 3.76 9.70 -8.34
C ASN A 37 3.36 10.36 -9.67
N ALA A 38 2.37 9.83 -10.36
CA ALA A 38 1.80 10.47 -11.55
C ALA A 38 0.76 11.56 -11.22
N GLY A 39 0.44 11.76 -9.92
CA GLY A 39 -0.54 12.75 -9.47
C GLY A 39 -2.00 12.29 -9.56
N ALA A 40 -2.23 11.01 -9.84
CA ALA A 40 -3.57 10.44 -9.82
C ALA A 40 -3.96 10.00 -8.40
N ALA A 41 -5.27 10.05 -8.10
CA ALA A 41 -5.78 9.59 -6.82
C ALA A 41 -5.42 8.11 -6.58
N LEU A 42 -4.86 7.84 -5.40
CA LEU A 42 -4.39 6.53 -5.00
C LEU A 42 -5.50 5.75 -4.32
N TYR A 43 -5.74 4.54 -4.78
CA TYR A 43 -6.71 3.60 -4.21
C TYR A 43 -6.02 2.30 -3.81
N GLY A 44 -6.66 1.50 -2.96
CA GLY A 44 -6.14 0.19 -2.55
C GLY A 44 -4.98 0.23 -1.56
N THR A 45 -4.72 1.36 -0.91
CA THR A 45 -3.71 1.46 0.15
C THR A 45 -4.15 0.70 1.39
N ASP A 46 -3.34 -0.26 1.84
CA ASP A 46 -3.61 -1.02 3.07
C ASP A 46 -2.86 -0.47 4.30
N ASP A 47 -1.61 -0.06 4.16
CA ASP A 47 -0.83 0.56 5.24
C ASP A 47 0.23 1.51 4.67
N ILE A 48 0.74 2.38 5.52
CA ILE A 48 1.83 3.31 5.24
C ILE A 48 2.96 3.05 6.23
N PHE A 49 4.15 2.75 5.70
CA PHE A 49 5.28 2.33 6.51
C PHE A 49 6.15 3.50 6.93
N GLU A 50 6.58 4.29 5.97
CA GLU A 50 7.51 5.39 6.14
C GLU A 50 6.97 6.63 5.46
N ALA A 51 7.19 7.79 6.06
CA ALA A 51 6.80 9.05 5.49
C ALA A 51 7.85 10.12 5.77
N SER A 52 8.02 11.04 4.84
CA SER A 52 8.89 12.20 4.96
C SER A 52 8.16 13.47 4.53
N TYR A 53 8.41 14.55 5.23
CA TYR A 53 8.00 15.88 4.79
C TYR A 53 8.95 16.35 3.69
N ARG A 54 8.40 16.74 2.56
CA ARG A 54 9.13 17.24 1.39
C ARG A 54 8.76 18.68 1.13
N SER A 55 9.70 19.57 1.45
CA SER A 55 9.59 20.98 1.10
C SER A 55 10.01 21.25 -0.34
N SER A 56 9.42 22.26 -0.97
CA SER A 56 9.76 22.72 -2.32
C SER A 56 9.82 21.60 -3.36
N ALA A 57 8.85 20.69 -3.31
CA ALA A 57 8.81 19.51 -4.17
C ALA A 57 8.93 19.85 -5.66
N GLY A 58 9.80 19.14 -6.37
CA GLY A 58 10.07 19.34 -7.81
C GLY A 58 10.98 20.50 -8.14
N THR A 59 11.61 21.13 -7.17
CA THR A 59 12.60 22.21 -7.37
C THR A 59 14.01 21.76 -7.00
N ALA A 60 15.02 22.52 -7.40
CA ALA A 60 16.43 22.25 -7.03
C ALA A 60 16.70 22.43 -5.52
N SER A 61 15.81 23.10 -4.79
CA SER A 61 15.88 23.31 -3.33
C SER A 61 15.03 22.33 -2.54
N GLN A 62 14.57 21.26 -3.17
CA GLN A 62 13.81 20.20 -2.48
C GLN A 62 14.63 19.64 -1.31
N SER A 63 13.96 19.46 -0.17
CA SER A 63 14.54 18.86 1.03
C SER A 63 13.55 17.93 1.69
N ASP A 64 14.01 16.76 2.09
CA ASP A 64 13.21 15.73 2.76
C ASP A 64 13.60 15.64 4.24
N SER A 65 12.59 15.64 5.11
CA SER A 65 12.75 15.44 6.55
C SER A 65 11.89 14.27 7.00
N PRO A 66 12.44 13.22 7.63
CA PRO A 66 11.67 12.04 8.03
C PRO A 66 10.62 12.38 9.09
N LEU A 67 9.44 11.75 8.99
CA LEU A 67 8.40 11.82 10.00
C LEU A 67 8.43 10.56 10.87
N THR A 68 8.10 10.73 12.14
CA THR A 68 7.97 9.60 13.06
C THR A 68 6.55 9.04 13.07
N LYS A 69 6.41 7.74 12.76
CA LYS A 69 5.12 7.04 12.91
C LYS A 69 4.82 6.83 14.38
N ILE A 70 3.68 7.32 14.85
CA ILE A 70 3.25 7.21 16.24
C ILE A 70 2.03 6.30 16.39
N SER A 71 1.85 5.78 17.60
CA SER A 71 0.67 4.96 17.93
C SER A 71 -0.55 5.82 18.25
N ARG A 72 -1.73 5.20 18.23
CA ARG A 72 -2.99 5.84 18.65
C ARG A 72 -2.89 6.39 20.08
N SER A 73 -2.30 5.63 21.00
CA SER A 73 -2.14 6.05 22.40
C SER A 73 -1.25 7.26 22.52
N THR A 74 -0.13 7.30 21.79
CA THR A 74 0.78 8.45 21.75
C THR A 74 0.07 9.67 21.18
N TYR A 75 -0.66 9.54 20.06
CA TYR A 75 -1.43 10.63 19.49
C TYR A 75 -2.51 11.15 20.46
N SER A 76 -3.18 10.25 21.19
CA SER A 76 -4.19 10.63 22.19
C SER A 76 -3.61 11.43 23.36
N ALA A 77 -2.37 11.15 23.74
CA ALA A 77 -1.66 11.83 24.84
C ALA A 77 -1.15 13.23 24.48
N LEU A 78 -1.15 13.61 23.20
CA LEU A 78 -0.71 14.94 22.77
C LEU A 78 -1.68 16.00 23.30
N SER A 79 -1.15 17.00 24.00
CA SER A 79 -1.93 18.02 24.70
C SER A 79 -2.63 19.01 23.75
N ASN A 80 -1.96 19.39 22.66
CA ASN A 80 -2.52 20.35 21.67
C ASN A 80 -2.50 19.74 20.27
N LYS A 81 -3.60 19.16 19.85
CA LYS A 81 -3.76 18.56 18.51
C LYS A 81 -3.98 19.58 17.39
N LEU A 82 -4.21 20.84 17.74
CA LEU A 82 -4.41 21.95 16.81
C LEU A 82 -3.17 22.83 16.63
N ALA A 83 -2.03 22.41 17.23
CA ALA A 83 -0.76 23.10 17.02
C ALA A 83 -0.42 23.12 15.54
N GLN A 84 -0.14 24.32 15.01
CA GLN A 84 0.19 24.49 13.59
C GLN A 84 1.70 24.61 13.38
N GLY A 85 2.17 24.13 12.25
CA GLY A 85 3.56 24.17 11.82
C GLY A 85 3.93 23.00 10.93
N GLN A 86 5.23 22.86 10.69
CA GLN A 86 5.74 21.74 9.90
C GLN A 86 5.41 20.40 10.59
N PRO A 87 4.75 19.46 9.89
CA PRO A 87 4.50 18.13 10.41
C PRO A 87 5.80 17.40 10.78
N SER A 88 5.80 16.74 11.95
CA SER A 88 6.94 15.97 12.46
C SER A 88 6.59 14.52 12.77
N GLN A 89 5.33 14.25 12.99
CA GLN A 89 4.82 12.93 13.34
C GLN A 89 3.56 12.61 12.54
N TYR A 90 3.27 11.33 12.35
CA TYR A 90 2.04 10.89 11.73
C TYR A 90 1.52 9.62 12.39
N TRP A 91 0.20 9.47 12.34
CA TRP A 91 -0.51 8.29 12.79
C TRP A 91 -1.38 7.75 11.65
N VAL A 92 -1.34 6.44 11.43
CA VAL A 92 -2.11 5.75 10.40
C VAL A 92 -3.24 4.97 11.06
N GLN A 93 -4.45 5.18 10.61
CA GLN A 93 -5.63 4.43 11.02
C GLN A 93 -6.21 3.68 9.83
N ARG A 94 -6.43 2.38 10.01
CA ARG A 94 -6.98 1.50 8.98
C ARG A 94 -8.46 1.25 9.27
N PHE A 95 -9.30 1.56 8.30
CA PHE A 95 -10.72 1.22 8.28
C PHE A 95 -10.99 0.16 7.22
N ILE A 96 -12.23 -0.33 7.16
CA ILE A 96 -12.64 -1.34 6.17
C ILE A 96 -12.64 -0.80 4.74
N ASP A 97 -12.95 0.50 4.57
CA ASP A 97 -13.15 1.19 3.30
C ASP A 97 -12.01 2.17 2.95
N ARG A 98 -11.18 2.52 3.93
CA ARG A 98 -10.15 3.54 3.76
C ARG A 98 -9.00 3.41 4.74
N VAL A 99 -7.92 4.08 4.43
CA VAL A 99 -6.81 4.38 5.33
C VAL A 99 -6.79 5.89 5.60
N THR A 100 -6.55 6.29 6.83
CA THR A 100 -6.46 7.71 7.20
C THR A 100 -5.09 7.99 7.77
N ILE A 101 -4.43 9.04 7.28
CA ILE A 101 -3.18 9.57 7.83
C ILE A 101 -3.52 10.83 8.60
N THR A 102 -3.20 10.84 9.88
CA THR A 102 -3.34 12.04 10.72
C THR A 102 -1.96 12.59 11.03
N LEU A 103 -1.70 13.83 10.65
CA LEU A 103 -0.43 14.52 10.88
C LEU A 103 -0.43 15.25 12.23
N TYR A 104 0.72 15.32 12.82
CA TYR A 104 1.04 16.19 13.95
C TYR A 104 2.44 16.83 13.72
N THR A 105 2.56 18.14 13.68
CA THR A 105 1.61 19.24 13.78
C THR A 105 0.72 19.39 12.54
N THR A 106 -0.39 20.12 12.69
CA THR A 106 -1.26 20.49 11.57
C THR A 106 -0.52 21.47 10.66
N PRO A 107 -0.48 21.27 9.34
CA PRO A 107 0.17 22.20 8.41
C PRO A 107 -0.33 23.62 8.56
N SER A 108 0.55 24.59 8.62
CA SER A 108 0.20 26.02 8.59
C SER A 108 0.16 26.54 7.14
N ALA A 109 -0.10 27.82 6.96
CA ALA A 109 -0.11 28.44 5.65
C ALA A 109 1.28 28.42 4.95
N SER A 110 2.38 28.34 5.72
CA SER A 110 3.74 28.26 5.18
C SER A 110 4.08 26.91 4.57
N GLU A 111 3.44 25.83 5.05
CA GLU A 111 3.64 24.46 4.55
C GLU A 111 2.59 24.08 3.49
N ALA A 112 1.61 24.96 3.22
CA ALA A 112 0.59 24.68 2.21
C ALA A 112 1.21 24.54 0.82
N GLY A 113 0.92 23.43 0.15
CA GLY A 113 1.49 23.07 -1.15
C GLY A 113 2.74 22.20 -1.10
N ASP A 114 3.42 22.10 0.05
CA ASP A 114 4.45 21.09 0.28
C ASP A 114 3.84 19.69 0.32
N ARG A 115 4.67 18.66 0.32
CA ARG A 115 4.21 17.27 0.22
C ARG A 115 4.67 16.43 1.41
N ILE A 116 3.88 15.43 1.75
CA ILE A 116 4.36 14.27 2.49
C ILE A 116 4.56 13.15 1.46
N GLN A 117 5.79 12.72 1.28
CA GLN A 117 6.13 11.52 0.50
C GLN A 117 6.06 10.32 1.43
N PHE A 118 5.48 9.21 0.98
CA PHE A 118 5.35 8.02 1.79
C PHE A 118 5.50 6.74 0.97
N TYR A 119 5.91 5.66 1.64
CA TYR A 119 5.87 4.31 1.12
C TYR A 119 4.63 3.60 1.69
N TYR A 120 3.88 2.97 0.81
CA TYR A 120 2.65 2.30 1.19
C TYR A 120 2.60 0.87 0.69
N MET A 121 1.81 0.06 1.39
CA MET A 121 1.45 -1.26 0.95
C MET A 121 0.19 -1.19 0.10
N SER A 122 0.31 -1.59 -1.16
CA SER A 122 -0.82 -1.77 -2.07
C SER A 122 -1.24 -3.22 -2.07
N ARG A 123 -2.54 -3.42 -2.02
CA ARG A 123 -3.11 -4.74 -2.27
C ARG A 123 -3.07 -5.04 -3.76
N ILE A 124 -2.82 -6.29 -4.12
CA ILE A 124 -2.96 -6.77 -5.48
C ILE A 124 -4.42 -6.63 -5.92
N ASP A 125 -4.63 -6.02 -7.08
CA ASP A 125 -5.96 -5.83 -7.66
C ASP A 125 -6.54 -7.15 -8.19
N ASP A 126 -7.82 -7.37 -7.92
CA ASP A 126 -8.57 -8.46 -8.55
C ASP A 126 -8.71 -8.20 -10.05
N ALA A 127 -8.62 -9.25 -10.87
CA ALA A 127 -8.80 -9.13 -12.32
C ALA A 127 -10.16 -8.51 -12.72
N GLY A 128 -11.18 -8.64 -11.87
CA GLY A 128 -12.50 -8.00 -11.99
C GLY A 128 -13.29 -8.38 -13.23
N SER A 129 -12.64 -8.55 -14.38
CA SER A 129 -13.21 -8.91 -15.68
C SER A 129 -12.31 -9.91 -16.40
N TYR A 130 -12.92 -10.77 -17.23
CA TYR A 130 -12.19 -11.77 -18.04
C TYR A 130 -11.22 -11.15 -19.07
N THR A 131 -11.34 -9.86 -19.34
CA THR A 131 -10.44 -9.12 -20.25
C THR A 131 -9.23 -8.52 -19.57
N ASN A 132 -9.23 -8.48 -18.24
CA ASN A 132 -8.13 -7.91 -17.46
C ASN A 132 -7.11 -8.99 -17.12
N SER A 133 -5.85 -8.60 -17.04
CA SER A 133 -4.79 -9.46 -16.51
C SER A 133 -4.85 -9.45 -14.99
N ALA A 134 -4.55 -10.58 -14.35
CA ALA A 134 -4.35 -10.62 -12.91
C ALA A 134 -3.08 -9.86 -12.54
N ASP A 135 -3.16 -9.03 -11.51
CA ASP A 135 -2.03 -8.29 -10.94
C ASP A 135 -1.24 -9.23 -9.99
N VAL A 136 -0.54 -10.19 -10.59
CA VAL A 136 0.20 -11.22 -9.84
C VAL A 136 1.61 -11.31 -10.40
N PRO A 137 2.65 -11.40 -9.55
CA PRO A 137 4.02 -11.59 -10.00
C PRO A 137 4.14 -12.79 -10.93
N TYR A 138 4.94 -12.65 -11.99
CA TYR A 138 5.04 -13.66 -13.06
C TYR A 138 5.40 -15.07 -12.56
N PHE A 139 6.15 -15.18 -11.48
CA PHE A 139 6.57 -16.47 -10.90
C PHE A 139 5.42 -17.20 -10.17
N TYR A 140 4.30 -16.54 -9.88
CA TYR A 140 3.09 -17.18 -9.37
C TYR A 140 2.17 -17.72 -10.47
N ILE A 141 2.34 -17.34 -11.74
CA ILE A 141 1.47 -17.76 -12.85
C ILE A 141 1.41 -19.29 -12.99
N PRO A 142 2.53 -20.03 -12.96
CA PRO A 142 2.48 -21.50 -13.01
C PRO A 142 1.69 -22.11 -11.85
N CYS A 143 1.87 -21.61 -10.65
CA CYS A 143 1.14 -22.02 -9.46
C CYS A 143 -0.38 -21.76 -9.61
N MET A 144 -0.77 -20.59 -10.11
CA MET A 144 -2.19 -20.27 -10.37
C MET A 144 -2.80 -21.21 -11.43
N CYS A 145 -2.09 -21.49 -12.51
CA CYS A 145 -2.55 -22.41 -13.55
C CYS A 145 -2.72 -23.84 -12.99
N ALA A 146 -1.76 -24.33 -12.21
CA ALA A 146 -1.83 -25.65 -11.57
C ALA A 146 -2.98 -25.71 -10.55
N GLY A 147 -3.16 -24.65 -9.74
CA GLY A 147 -4.25 -24.53 -8.79
C GLY A 147 -5.63 -24.52 -9.47
N LEU A 148 -5.77 -23.76 -10.55
CA LEU A 148 -7.01 -23.74 -11.33
C LEU A 148 -7.30 -25.12 -11.93
N ALA A 149 -6.30 -25.79 -12.50
CA ALA A 149 -6.44 -27.15 -13.04
C ALA A 149 -6.85 -28.15 -11.95
N TYR A 150 -6.26 -28.05 -10.75
CA TYR A 150 -6.66 -28.86 -9.61
C TYR A 150 -8.13 -28.63 -9.22
N TYR A 151 -8.57 -27.38 -9.05
CA TYR A 151 -9.96 -27.07 -8.71
C TYR A 151 -10.96 -27.52 -9.78
N LEU A 152 -10.62 -27.35 -11.06
CA LEU A 152 -11.47 -27.83 -12.16
C LEU A 152 -11.56 -29.36 -12.18
N SER A 153 -10.48 -30.08 -11.82
CA SER A 153 -10.48 -31.54 -11.80
C SER A 153 -11.45 -32.13 -10.80
N LEU A 154 -11.70 -31.45 -9.68
CA LEU A 154 -12.68 -31.87 -8.68
C LEU A 154 -14.07 -32.07 -9.28
N LYS A 155 -14.40 -31.31 -10.32
CA LYS A 155 -15.71 -31.36 -10.99
C LYS A 155 -15.69 -32.17 -12.29
N TYR A 156 -14.64 -32.05 -13.11
CA TYR A 156 -14.64 -32.56 -14.48
C TYR A 156 -13.79 -33.82 -14.69
N SER A 157 -12.83 -34.12 -13.78
CA SER A 157 -11.88 -35.22 -13.97
C SER A 157 -11.36 -35.73 -12.61
N PRO A 158 -12.23 -36.33 -11.79
CA PRO A 158 -11.84 -36.72 -10.41
C PRO A 158 -10.65 -37.68 -10.33
N GLU A 159 -10.44 -38.49 -11.37
CA GLU A 159 -9.32 -39.46 -11.49
C GLU A 159 -7.93 -38.76 -11.55
N ARG A 160 -7.87 -37.50 -11.97
CA ARG A 160 -6.63 -36.71 -12.08
C ARG A 160 -6.38 -35.81 -10.89
N THR A 161 -7.34 -35.67 -10.00
CA THR A 161 -7.29 -34.72 -8.88
C THR A 161 -6.04 -34.88 -8.01
N GLN A 162 -5.66 -36.12 -7.70
CA GLN A 162 -4.50 -36.38 -6.84
C GLN A 162 -3.18 -35.92 -7.49
N ASN A 163 -2.99 -36.21 -8.78
CA ASN A 163 -1.79 -35.81 -9.51
C ASN A 163 -1.72 -34.28 -9.68
N LEU A 164 -2.85 -33.63 -9.97
CA LEU A 164 -2.94 -32.17 -10.12
C LEU A 164 -2.75 -31.45 -8.78
N LYS A 165 -3.19 -32.05 -7.67
CA LYS A 165 -2.90 -31.53 -6.33
C LYS A 165 -1.41 -31.53 -6.03
N MET A 166 -0.72 -32.62 -6.31
CA MET A 166 0.73 -32.71 -6.12
C MET A 166 1.48 -31.68 -6.97
N LEU A 167 1.07 -31.51 -8.23
CA LEU A 167 1.66 -30.49 -9.11
C LEU A 167 1.43 -29.08 -8.55
N TYR A 168 0.23 -28.77 -8.08
CA TYR A 168 -0.08 -27.49 -7.47
C TYR A 168 0.75 -27.22 -6.22
N GLU A 169 0.90 -28.21 -5.32
CA GLU A 169 1.71 -28.08 -4.10
C GLU A 169 3.21 -27.87 -4.43
N ASP A 170 3.75 -28.55 -5.47
CA ASP A 170 5.12 -28.38 -5.92
C ASP A 170 5.35 -26.97 -6.52
N GLU A 171 4.45 -26.50 -7.39
CA GLU A 171 4.53 -25.17 -7.97
C GLU A 171 4.35 -24.07 -6.90
N LEU A 172 3.50 -24.30 -5.88
CA LEU A 172 3.34 -23.39 -4.75
C LEU A 172 4.63 -23.25 -3.95
N LEU A 173 5.29 -24.36 -3.63
CA LEU A 173 6.57 -24.35 -2.92
C LEU A 173 7.67 -23.64 -3.72
N ARG A 174 7.68 -23.80 -5.04
CA ARG A 174 8.64 -23.08 -5.91
C ARG A 174 8.37 -21.58 -5.92
N ALA A 175 7.10 -21.17 -5.99
CA ALA A 175 6.71 -19.77 -5.96
C ALA A 175 7.06 -19.12 -4.60
N GLU A 176 6.80 -19.81 -3.49
CA GLU A 176 7.17 -19.35 -2.13
C GLU A 176 8.70 -19.24 -1.97
N ALA A 177 9.45 -20.16 -2.52
CA ALA A 177 10.92 -20.11 -2.48
C ALA A 177 11.48 -18.94 -3.32
N ALA A 178 10.86 -18.64 -4.47
CA ALA A 178 11.23 -17.50 -5.31
C ALA A 178 10.92 -16.18 -4.62
N ASP A 179 9.78 -16.08 -3.96
CA ASP A 179 9.34 -14.90 -3.19
C ASP A 179 10.27 -14.65 -1.98
N GLY A 180 10.63 -15.71 -1.24
CA GLY A 180 11.56 -15.62 -0.12
C GLY A 180 12.99 -15.26 -0.52
N SER A 181 13.45 -15.64 -1.72
CA SER A 181 14.81 -15.36 -2.20
C SER A 181 15.01 -13.88 -2.56
N SER A 182 13.97 -13.15 -2.91
CA SER A 182 14.04 -11.70 -3.16
C SER A 182 14.28 -10.88 -1.87
N ASN A 183 14.05 -11.47 -0.71
CA ASN A 183 14.36 -10.90 0.61
C ASN A 183 15.82 -11.13 1.05
N SER A 184 16.66 -11.74 0.22
CA SER A 184 18.06 -11.98 0.52
C SER A 184 18.86 -10.71 0.43
N THR A 185 18.93 -10.01 1.53
CA THR A 185 20.16 -9.49 2.13
C THR A 185 21.14 -8.84 1.17
N PHE A 186 21.02 -7.56 0.98
CA PHE A 186 22.23 -6.77 0.77
C PHE A 186 22.85 -6.49 2.16
N ILE A 187 23.92 -7.20 2.44
CA ILE A 187 24.89 -6.87 3.49
C ILE A 187 25.81 -5.79 2.95
#